data_080c2881b4f7314ebae75eeca51ded6c
#
_entry.id   080c2881b4f7314ebae75eeca51ded6c
#
_cell.length_a   1.000
_cell.length_b   1.000
_cell.length_c   1.000
_cell.angle_alpha   90.00
_cell.angle_beta   90.00
_cell.angle_gamma   90.00
#
_symmetry.space_group_name_H-M   'P 1'
#
loop_
_entity.id
_entity.type
_entity.pdbx_description
1 polymer ?
#
loop_
_entity_poly.entity_id
_entity_poly.type
_entity_poly.pdbx_seq_one_letter_code
_entity_poly.pdbx_strand_id
1 'polypeptide(L)'
;IQYNLIDLLENKCRLKQALIRDKRYPNLFMIPAALRCRKIMDYESKLYTLISHLKQEFDFCLIDCPAGIEDGFHFAVSAADRAVVVTSPHISAVRDAGRVICLLDGMRLSQIDLLINAYNARMVRKHDMLSQKDVEDILGLSAIGVIPADERIVVSQNKGIPVLSMHTKATRAF
;
A
#
# COMPACT_ATOMS: atom_id res chain seq x y z
N ILE A 1 -23.36 -13.64 -2.18
CA ILE A 1 -22.68 -13.34 -0.88
C ILE A 1 -21.23 -13.16 -1.22
N GLN A 2 -20.65 -12.04 -0.82
CA GLN A 2 -19.23 -11.73 -1.02
C GLN A 2 -18.51 -12.01 0.29
N TYR A 3 -17.59 -12.96 0.27
CA TYR A 3 -16.74 -13.27 1.40
C TYR A 3 -15.57 -12.28 1.50
N ASN A 4 -15.07 -12.07 2.72
CA ASN A 4 -13.95 -11.18 3.01
C ASN A 4 -12.77 -11.96 3.65
N LEU A 5 -11.68 -11.26 3.94
CA LEU A 5 -10.46 -11.85 4.51
C LEU A 5 -10.76 -12.59 5.84
N ILE A 6 -11.57 -12.00 6.72
CA ILE A 6 -11.86 -12.64 8.03
C ILE A 6 -12.70 -13.91 7.84
N ASP A 7 -13.68 -13.92 6.93
CA ASP A 7 -14.43 -15.14 6.61
C ASP A 7 -13.51 -16.27 6.15
N LEU A 8 -12.47 -15.92 5.36
CA LEU A 8 -11.46 -16.88 4.91
C LEU A 8 -10.60 -17.39 6.06
N LEU A 9 -10.11 -16.50 6.94
CA LEU A 9 -9.27 -16.86 8.10
C LEU A 9 -10.05 -17.66 9.15
N GLU A 10 -11.36 -17.52 9.19
CA GLU A 10 -12.27 -18.31 10.03
C GLU A 10 -12.74 -19.62 9.36
N ASN A 11 -12.24 -19.94 8.16
CA ASN A 11 -12.63 -21.12 7.38
C ASN A 11 -14.13 -21.17 7.02
N LYS A 12 -14.82 -20.02 6.97
CA LYS A 12 -16.22 -19.90 6.52
C LYS A 12 -16.38 -20.04 5.01
N CYS A 13 -15.28 -19.87 4.26
CA CYS A 13 -15.25 -20.03 2.81
C CYS A 13 -13.90 -20.59 2.35
N ARG A 14 -13.86 -21.07 1.10
CA ARG A 14 -12.62 -21.46 0.44
C ARG A 14 -11.97 -20.25 -0.24
N LEU A 15 -10.64 -20.26 -0.44
CA LEU A 15 -9.88 -19.19 -1.11
C LEU A 15 -10.56 -18.74 -2.43
N LYS A 16 -10.93 -19.68 -3.29
CA LYS A 16 -11.58 -19.39 -4.58
C LYS A 16 -12.92 -18.63 -4.46
N GLN A 17 -13.57 -18.69 -3.30
CA GLN A 17 -14.84 -17.98 -3.06
C GLN A 17 -14.62 -16.56 -2.53
N ALA A 18 -13.49 -16.29 -1.88
CA ALA A 18 -13.09 -14.96 -1.40
C ALA A 18 -12.32 -14.17 -2.46
N LEU A 19 -11.66 -14.85 -3.42
CA LEU A 19 -10.91 -14.21 -4.51
C LEU A 19 -11.85 -13.59 -5.54
N ILE A 20 -11.74 -12.30 -5.74
CA ILE A 20 -12.43 -11.53 -6.77
C ILE A 20 -11.44 -11.27 -7.89
N ARG A 21 -11.68 -11.80 -9.07
CA ARG A 21 -10.88 -11.54 -10.27
C ARG A 21 -11.35 -10.26 -10.94
N ASP A 22 -10.42 -9.37 -11.30
CA ASP A 22 -10.75 -8.20 -12.11
C ASP A 22 -11.17 -8.62 -13.54
N LYS A 23 -12.21 -7.98 -14.07
CA LYS A 23 -12.74 -8.32 -15.40
C LYS A 23 -11.86 -7.81 -16.54
N ARG A 24 -11.06 -6.77 -16.30
CA ARG A 24 -10.20 -6.11 -17.30
C ARG A 24 -8.79 -6.68 -17.27
N TYR A 25 -8.32 -7.06 -16.07
CA TYR A 25 -6.97 -7.57 -15.83
C TYR A 25 -7.04 -9.00 -15.30
N PRO A 26 -6.91 -10.01 -16.19
CA PRO A 26 -7.17 -11.41 -15.83
C PRO A 26 -6.20 -11.99 -14.79
N ASN A 27 -5.06 -11.35 -14.58
CA ASN A 27 -4.07 -11.74 -13.58
C ASN A 27 -4.17 -10.92 -12.28
N LEU A 28 -5.15 -10.02 -12.17
CA LEU A 28 -5.38 -9.23 -10.98
C LEU A 28 -6.52 -9.82 -10.17
N PHE A 29 -6.23 -10.12 -8.91
CA PHE A 29 -7.18 -10.65 -7.95
C PHE A 29 -7.20 -9.79 -6.69
N MET A 30 -8.31 -9.80 -5.97
CA MET A 30 -8.48 -9.08 -4.72
C MET A 30 -9.19 -9.96 -3.70
N ILE A 31 -8.76 -9.91 -2.45
CA ILE A 31 -9.50 -10.39 -1.28
C ILE A 31 -9.96 -9.15 -0.51
N PRO A 32 -11.26 -8.90 -0.37
CA PRO A 32 -11.75 -7.74 0.35
C PRO A 32 -11.41 -7.83 1.84
N ALA A 33 -11.02 -6.71 2.44
CA ALA A 33 -10.91 -6.61 3.89
C ALA A 33 -12.31 -6.65 4.56
N ALA A 34 -12.36 -7.05 5.82
CA ALA A 34 -13.57 -6.90 6.62
C ALA A 34 -13.80 -5.43 6.99
N LEU A 35 -15.06 -4.98 6.96
CA LEU A 35 -15.41 -3.60 7.35
C LEU A 35 -15.09 -3.31 8.83
N ARG A 36 -15.15 -4.31 9.69
CA ARG A 36 -14.83 -4.22 11.11
C ARG A 36 -14.35 -5.57 11.63
N CYS A 37 -13.23 -5.56 12.35
CA CYS A 37 -12.76 -6.71 13.13
C CYS A 37 -12.24 -6.19 14.48
N ARG A 38 -12.85 -6.62 15.59
CA ARG A 38 -12.48 -6.13 16.95
C ARG A 38 -11.21 -6.77 17.49
N LYS A 39 -10.81 -7.92 16.97
CA LYS A 39 -9.67 -8.71 17.46
C LYS A 39 -8.83 -9.21 16.28
N ILE A 40 -8.43 -8.27 15.43
CA ILE A 40 -7.74 -8.63 14.18
C ILE A 40 -6.42 -9.36 14.45
N MET A 41 -5.74 -9.04 15.55
CA MET A 41 -4.47 -9.67 15.93
C MET A 41 -4.61 -11.17 16.27
N ASP A 42 -5.79 -11.65 16.65
CA ASP A 42 -6.02 -13.08 16.90
C ASP A 42 -5.86 -13.93 15.62
N TYR A 43 -5.83 -13.29 14.45
CA TYR A 43 -5.69 -13.95 13.14
C TYR A 43 -4.29 -13.84 12.51
N GLU A 44 -3.30 -13.28 13.20
CA GLU A 44 -1.96 -13.02 12.68
C GLU A 44 -1.30 -14.29 12.09
N SER A 45 -1.28 -15.39 12.87
CA SER A 45 -0.71 -16.66 12.42
C SER A 45 -1.43 -17.25 11.19
N LYS A 46 -2.75 -17.07 11.14
CA LYS A 46 -3.56 -17.51 10.00
C LYS A 46 -3.32 -16.65 8.75
N LEU A 47 -3.12 -15.34 8.92
CA LEU A 47 -2.73 -14.47 7.83
C LEU A 47 -1.38 -14.88 7.25
N TYR A 48 -0.38 -15.10 8.10
CA TYR A 48 0.93 -15.59 7.67
C TYR A 48 0.84 -16.88 6.85
N THR A 49 0.04 -17.85 7.33
CA THR A 49 -0.19 -19.12 6.61
C THR A 49 -0.85 -18.89 5.26
N LEU A 50 -1.88 -18.03 5.21
CA LEU A 50 -2.57 -17.67 3.97
C LEU A 50 -1.60 -17.02 2.96
N ILE A 51 -0.83 -16.01 3.39
CA ILE A 51 0.13 -15.32 2.52
C ILE A 51 1.21 -16.29 2.02
N SER A 52 1.68 -17.22 2.87
CA SER A 52 2.64 -18.25 2.46
C SER A 52 2.10 -19.17 1.35
N HIS A 53 0.81 -19.48 1.37
CA HIS A 53 0.16 -20.21 0.27
C HIS A 53 0.01 -19.35 -0.99
N LEU A 54 -0.41 -18.09 -0.83
CA LEU A 54 -0.59 -17.17 -1.96
C LEU A 54 0.73 -16.91 -2.70
N LYS A 55 1.86 -16.85 -2.01
CA LYS A 55 3.19 -16.73 -2.61
C LYS A 55 3.59 -17.88 -3.53
N GLN A 56 2.91 -19.03 -3.45
CA GLN A 56 3.14 -20.15 -4.36
C GLN A 56 2.31 -20.05 -5.65
N GLU A 57 1.24 -19.25 -5.61
CA GLU A 57 0.30 -19.12 -6.74
C GLU A 57 0.42 -17.76 -7.45
N PHE A 58 0.99 -16.74 -6.81
CA PHE A 58 1.06 -15.37 -7.31
C PHE A 58 2.49 -14.82 -7.24
N ASP A 59 2.90 -14.09 -8.28
CA ASP A 59 4.20 -13.42 -8.33
C ASP A 59 4.31 -12.31 -7.27
N PHE A 60 3.20 -11.62 -6.99
CA PHE A 60 3.12 -10.54 -6.02
C PHE A 60 1.84 -10.64 -5.18
N CYS A 61 1.98 -10.46 -3.86
CA CYS A 61 0.89 -10.28 -2.92
C CYS A 61 1.00 -8.90 -2.29
N LEU A 62 0.09 -7.99 -2.63
CA LEU A 62 0.05 -6.63 -2.08
C LEU A 62 -0.94 -6.59 -0.92
N ILE A 63 -0.49 -6.15 0.24
CA ILE A 63 -1.33 -5.92 1.42
C ILE A 63 -1.55 -4.41 1.53
N ASP A 64 -2.78 -3.96 1.23
CA ASP A 64 -3.16 -2.56 1.43
C ASP A 64 -3.35 -2.30 2.91
N CYS A 65 -2.43 -1.52 3.48
CA CYS A 65 -2.37 -1.26 4.90
C CYS A 65 -3.26 -0.07 5.26
N PRO A 66 -4.08 -0.16 6.33
CA PRO A 66 -4.86 0.99 6.78
C PRO A 66 -3.95 2.14 7.24
N ALA A 67 -4.48 3.36 7.18
CA ALA A 67 -3.80 4.53 7.71
C ALA A 67 -3.63 4.40 9.24
N GLY A 68 -2.53 4.96 9.76
CA GLY A 68 -2.20 4.90 11.20
C GLY A 68 -1.27 3.74 11.53
N ILE A 69 -1.05 3.55 12.83
CA ILE A 69 -0.08 2.58 13.40
C ILE A 69 -0.74 1.63 14.41
N GLU A 70 -2.05 1.49 14.31
CA GLU A 70 -2.88 0.65 15.19
C GLU A 70 -2.80 -0.84 14.81
N ASP A 71 -3.62 -1.67 15.46
CA ASP A 71 -3.66 -3.12 15.26
C ASP A 71 -3.72 -3.55 13.79
N GLY A 72 -4.46 -2.79 12.95
CA GLY A 72 -4.56 -3.06 11.52
C GLY A 72 -3.22 -2.94 10.78
N PHE A 73 -2.38 -1.98 11.17
CA PHE A 73 -1.03 -1.83 10.66
C PHE A 73 -0.16 -3.02 11.07
N HIS A 74 -0.13 -3.35 12.36
CA HIS A 74 0.65 -4.48 12.87
C HIS A 74 0.24 -5.79 12.21
N PHE A 75 -1.06 -6.02 12.07
CA PHE A 75 -1.61 -7.18 11.39
C PHE A 75 -1.17 -7.27 9.92
N ALA A 76 -1.25 -6.15 9.17
CA ALA A 76 -0.83 -6.13 7.77
C ALA A 76 0.67 -6.43 7.62
N VAL A 77 1.51 -5.84 8.47
CA VAL A 77 2.97 -5.99 8.42
C VAL A 77 3.43 -7.38 8.86
N SER A 78 2.70 -8.04 9.78
CA SER A 78 3.08 -9.34 10.34
C SER A 78 3.33 -10.45 9.30
N ALA A 79 2.66 -10.36 8.15
CA ALA A 79 2.80 -11.33 7.06
C ALA A 79 3.55 -10.78 5.83
N ALA A 80 4.08 -9.57 5.90
CA ALA A 80 4.80 -8.94 4.81
C ALA A 80 6.30 -9.27 4.84
N ASP A 81 6.93 -9.37 3.67
CA ASP A 81 8.39 -9.48 3.55
C ASP A 81 9.03 -8.11 3.35
N ARG A 82 8.33 -7.22 2.66
CA ARG A 82 8.78 -5.89 2.27
C ARG A 82 7.68 -4.87 2.53
N ALA A 83 8.07 -3.62 2.78
CA ALA A 83 7.14 -2.50 2.87
C ALA A 83 7.50 -1.42 1.87
N VAL A 84 6.48 -0.77 1.30
CA VAL A 84 6.63 0.46 0.53
C VAL A 84 5.93 1.57 1.32
N VAL A 85 6.71 2.48 1.88
CA VAL A 85 6.20 3.66 2.59
C VAL A 85 5.90 4.74 1.58
N VAL A 86 4.62 5.08 1.44
CA VAL A 86 4.16 6.11 0.50
C VAL A 86 3.91 7.40 1.27
N THR A 87 4.58 8.49 0.89
CA THR A 87 4.39 9.80 1.50
C THR A 87 4.22 10.90 0.45
N SER A 88 3.61 12.01 0.83
CA SER A 88 3.63 13.24 0.04
C SER A 88 4.70 14.19 0.58
N PRO A 89 5.30 15.08 -0.26
CA PRO A 89 6.40 15.95 0.15
C PRO A 89 5.93 17.17 0.95
N HIS A 90 5.18 16.90 2.03
CA HIS A 90 4.73 17.87 3.03
C HIS A 90 5.30 17.52 4.41
N ILE A 91 5.69 18.49 5.20
CA ILE A 91 6.34 18.30 6.50
C ILE A 91 5.57 17.32 7.41
N SER A 92 4.25 17.45 7.49
CA SER A 92 3.41 16.55 8.31
C SER A 92 3.45 15.11 7.83
N ALA A 93 3.27 14.89 6.52
CA ALA A 93 3.27 13.56 5.93
C ALA A 93 4.66 12.88 6.05
N VAL A 94 5.74 13.64 5.83
CA VAL A 94 7.11 13.13 5.98
C VAL A 94 7.39 12.77 7.45
N ARG A 95 6.91 13.56 8.42
CA ARG A 95 7.03 13.23 9.84
C ARG A 95 6.29 11.94 10.19
N ASP A 96 5.07 11.76 9.67
CA ASP A 96 4.29 10.53 9.90
C ASP A 96 4.96 9.32 9.23
N ALA A 97 5.49 9.48 8.00
CA ALA A 97 6.29 8.46 7.33
C ALA A 97 7.52 8.06 8.15
N GLY A 98 8.22 9.02 8.74
CA GLY A 98 9.37 8.75 9.61
C GLY A 98 9.00 7.89 10.83
N ARG A 99 7.84 8.13 11.45
CA ARG A 99 7.33 7.29 12.54
C ARG A 99 7.05 5.87 12.08
N VAL A 100 6.42 5.72 10.91
CA VAL A 100 6.15 4.40 10.32
C VAL A 100 7.45 3.66 10.02
N ILE A 101 8.45 4.32 9.42
CA ILE A 101 9.76 3.73 9.13
C ILE A 101 10.42 3.24 10.43
N CYS A 102 10.45 4.05 11.49
CA CYS A 102 11.01 3.64 12.78
C CYS A 102 10.31 2.39 13.36
N LEU A 103 8.99 2.26 13.18
CA LEU A 103 8.27 1.06 13.61
C LEU A 103 8.62 -0.16 12.76
N LEU A 104 8.70 0.01 11.44
CA LEU A 104 9.04 -1.05 10.49
C LEU A 104 10.46 -1.57 10.69
N ASP A 105 11.41 -0.70 11.05
CA ASP A 105 12.80 -1.10 11.38
C ASP A 105 12.85 -2.09 12.56
N GLY A 106 11.92 -1.99 13.51
CA GLY A 106 11.76 -2.94 14.61
C GLY A 106 11.09 -4.26 14.21
N MET A 107 10.50 -4.31 13.02
CA MET A 107 9.81 -5.48 12.49
C MET A 107 10.70 -6.15 11.43
N ARG A 108 10.95 -7.43 11.53
CA ARG A 108 11.92 -8.20 10.71
C ARG A 108 11.58 -8.23 9.20
N LEU A 109 11.37 -7.06 8.58
CA LEU A 109 11.21 -6.93 7.14
C LEU A 109 12.55 -7.06 6.42
N SER A 110 12.55 -7.66 5.24
CA SER A 110 13.76 -7.78 4.41
C SER A 110 14.14 -6.45 3.76
N GLN A 111 13.15 -5.57 3.53
CA GLN A 111 13.36 -4.29 2.84
C GLN A 111 12.23 -3.31 3.15
N ILE A 112 12.60 -2.02 3.29
CA ILE A 112 11.70 -0.88 3.38
C ILE A 112 12.05 0.07 2.24
N ASP A 113 11.09 0.35 1.37
CA ASP A 113 11.23 1.25 0.23
C ASP A 113 10.41 2.52 0.47
N LEU A 114 10.87 3.63 -0.10
CA LEU A 114 10.20 4.93 -0.05
C LEU A 114 9.61 5.27 -1.43
N LEU A 115 8.34 5.70 -1.48
CA LEU A 115 7.70 6.23 -2.67
C LEU A 115 7.14 7.62 -2.38
N ILE A 116 7.54 8.61 -3.16
CA ILE A 116 7.06 10.00 -3.02
C ILE A 116 5.88 10.20 -3.97
N ASN A 117 4.71 10.48 -3.42
CA ASN A 117 3.47 10.71 -4.17
C ASN A 117 3.07 12.19 -4.18
N ALA A 118 2.25 12.58 -5.15
CA ALA A 118 1.72 13.94 -5.32
C ALA A 118 2.79 15.04 -5.42
N TYR A 119 3.92 14.73 -6.04
CA TYR A 119 5.04 15.66 -6.22
C TYR A 119 4.70 16.79 -7.21
N ASN A 120 4.86 18.04 -6.80
CA ASN A 120 4.63 19.21 -7.64
C ASN A 120 5.92 20.01 -7.87
N ALA A 121 6.58 19.78 -9.00
CA ALA A 121 7.85 20.43 -9.34
C ALA A 121 7.77 21.97 -9.39
N ARG A 122 6.58 22.57 -9.65
CA ARG A 122 6.41 24.03 -9.61
C ARG A 122 6.49 24.55 -8.18
N MET A 123 5.83 23.87 -7.22
CA MET A 123 5.89 24.23 -5.80
C MET A 123 7.29 24.05 -5.24
N VAL A 124 7.98 22.97 -5.60
CA VAL A 124 9.38 22.75 -5.19
C VAL A 124 10.29 23.88 -5.67
N ARG A 125 10.17 24.33 -6.91
CA ARG A 125 10.97 25.47 -7.43
C ARG A 125 10.68 26.79 -6.72
N LYS A 126 9.50 26.92 -6.10
CA LYS A 126 9.12 28.10 -5.30
C LYS A 126 9.44 27.95 -3.83
N HIS A 127 10.02 26.84 -3.41
CA HIS A 127 10.23 26.47 -2.00
C HIS A 127 8.95 26.34 -1.17
N ASP A 128 7.80 26.11 -1.84
CA ASP A 128 6.49 25.87 -1.18
C ASP A 128 6.25 24.39 -0.87
N MET A 129 7.15 23.50 -1.29
CA MET A 129 7.08 22.05 -1.10
C MET A 129 8.50 21.49 -0.96
N LEU A 130 8.67 20.43 -0.16
CA LEU A 130 9.95 19.72 -0.04
C LEU A 130 10.37 19.13 -1.38
N SER A 131 11.66 19.20 -1.67
CA SER A 131 12.23 18.48 -2.82
C SER A 131 12.31 16.97 -2.52
N GLN A 132 12.53 16.15 -3.56
CA GLN A 132 12.82 14.73 -3.36
C GLN A 132 13.99 14.54 -2.41
N LYS A 133 15.08 15.29 -2.61
CA LYS A 133 16.27 15.21 -1.78
C LYS A 133 15.98 15.56 -0.32
N ASP A 134 15.19 16.60 -0.06
CA ASP A 134 14.82 16.96 1.32
C ASP A 134 14.07 15.82 2.01
N VAL A 135 13.13 15.15 1.29
CA VAL A 135 12.39 14.01 1.83
C VAL A 135 13.31 12.82 2.12
N GLU A 136 14.20 12.49 1.18
CA GLU A 136 15.20 11.43 1.33
C GLU A 136 16.16 11.68 2.48
N ASP A 137 16.68 12.90 2.60
CA ASP A 137 17.58 13.31 3.69
C ASP A 137 16.90 13.25 5.06
N ILE A 138 15.62 13.65 5.16
CA ILE A 138 14.84 13.60 6.41
C ILE A 138 14.54 12.15 6.82
N LEU A 139 14.19 11.29 5.86
CA LEU A 139 13.75 9.92 6.15
C LEU A 139 14.91 8.90 6.16
N GLY A 140 16.09 9.29 5.68
CA GLY A 140 17.25 8.39 5.58
C GLY A 140 17.10 7.27 4.56
N LEU A 141 16.15 7.38 3.61
CA LEU A 141 15.87 6.40 2.58
C LEU A 141 15.84 7.05 1.19
N SER A 142 16.45 6.39 0.21
CA SER A 142 16.30 6.79 -1.20
C SER A 142 14.93 6.39 -1.73
N ALA A 143 14.29 7.29 -2.46
CA ALA A 143 12.99 6.99 -3.07
C ALA A 143 13.16 6.07 -4.31
N ILE A 144 12.39 4.98 -4.34
CA ILE A 144 12.32 4.09 -5.51
C ILE A 144 11.55 4.72 -6.68
N GLY A 145 10.78 5.78 -6.42
CA GLY A 145 10.04 6.50 -7.43
C GLY A 145 9.39 7.77 -6.91
N VAL A 146 9.03 8.65 -7.84
CA VAL A 146 8.34 9.91 -7.56
C VAL A 146 7.14 10.03 -8.50
N ILE A 147 5.94 10.02 -7.93
CA ILE A 147 4.68 10.15 -8.68
C ILE A 147 4.28 11.62 -8.69
N PRO A 148 4.19 12.27 -9.86
CA PRO A 148 3.78 13.65 -9.94
C PRO A 148 2.31 13.84 -9.57
N ALA A 149 1.99 15.00 -9.00
CA ALA A 149 0.61 15.43 -8.81
C ALA A 149 -0.08 15.54 -10.16
N ASP A 150 -1.21 14.84 -10.31
CA ASP A 150 -2.01 14.83 -11.54
C ASP A 150 -3.50 14.74 -11.20
N GLU A 151 -4.25 15.77 -11.61
CA GLU A 151 -5.71 15.87 -11.37
C GLU A 151 -6.48 14.69 -12.01
N ARG A 152 -5.92 14.06 -13.03
CA ARG A 152 -6.52 12.91 -13.70
C ARG A 152 -6.57 11.67 -12.81
N ILE A 153 -5.74 11.59 -11.77
CA ILE A 153 -5.84 10.54 -10.75
C ILE A 153 -7.21 10.58 -10.08
N VAL A 154 -7.66 11.77 -9.67
CA VAL A 154 -9.00 11.95 -9.07
C VAL A 154 -10.10 11.56 -10.06
N VAL A 155 -9.94 11.97 -11.32
CA VAL A 155 -10.89 11.60 -12.40
C VAL A 155 -10.94 10.08 -12.60
N SER A 156 -9.79 9.41 -12.59
CA SER A 156 -9.70 7.96 -12.75
C SER A 156 -10.40 7.22 -11.62
N GLN A 157 -10.16 7.66 -10.38
CA GLN A 157 -10.79 7.11 -9.18
C GLN A 157 -12.32 7.25 -9.23
N ASN A 158 -12.82 8.45 -9.54
CA ASN A 158 -14.27 8.70 -9.64
C ASN A 158 -14.95 7.89 -10.76
N LYS A 159 -14.22 7.56 -11.81
CA LYS A 159 -14.72 6.72 -12.92
C LYS A 159 -14.52 5.22 -12.69
N GLY A 160 -13.82 4.82 -11.62
CA GLY A 160 -13.45 3.42 -11.39
C GLY A 160 -12.56 2.85 -12.51
N ILE A 161 -11.75 3.70 -13.15
CA ILE A 161 -10.82 3.31 -14.21
C ILE A 161 -9.40 3.48 -13.70
N PRO A 162 -8.53 2.45 -13.78
CA PRO A 162 -7.14 2.59 -13.34
C PRO A 162 -6.42 3.71 -14.08
N VAL A 163 -5.67 4.54 -13.36
CA VAL A 163 -4.95 5.67 -13.95
C VAL A 163 -3.96 5.24 -15.03
N LEU A 164 -3.41 4.02 -14.92
CA LEU A 164 -2.51 3.43 -15.94
C LEU A 164 -3.15 3.27 -17.31
N SER A 165 -4.49 3.17 -17.37
CA SER A 165 -5.23 3.16 -18.65
C SER A 165 -5.36 4.55 -19.28
N MET A 166 -4.91 5.61 -18.60
CA MET A 166 -5.00 7.00 -19.04
C MET A 166 -3.60 7.52 -19.37
N HIS A 167 -3.43 8.18 -20.50
CA HIS A 167 -2.16 8.86 -20.82
C HIS A 167 -2.00 10.13 -19.98
N THR A 168 -1.33 10.03 -18.83
CA THR A 168 -1.17 11.09 -17.85
C THR A 168 0.31 11.31 -17.49
N LYS A 169 0.62 12.39 -16.78
CA LYS A 169 1.98 12.57 -16.26
C LYS A 169 2.31 11.50 -15.19
N ALA A 170 1.32 11.14 -14.38
CA ALA A 170 1.48 10.10 -13.37
C ALA A 170 1.77 8.73 -14.00
N THR A 171 1.11 8.36 -15.12
CA THR A 171 1.34 7.06 -15.77
C THR A 171 2.72 6.87 -16.37
N ARG A 172 3.49 7.94 -16.54
CA ARG A 172 4.90 7.86 -16.99
C ARG A 172 5.87 7.62 -15.85
N ALA A 173 5.42 7.74 -14.62
CA ALA A 173 6.23 7.51 -13.42
C ALA A 173 6.16 6.05 -12.93
N PHE A 174 5.18 5.30 -13.45
CA PHE A 174 5.03 3.86 -13.23
C PHE A 174 5.67 3.08 -14.38
#